data_9f08ffab5fe82d0a80b666c768686f14
#
_entry.id   9f08ffab5fe82d0a80b666c768686f14
#
_cell.length_a   1.000
_cell.length_b   1.000
_cell.length_c   1.000
_cell.angle_alpha   90.00
_cell.angle_beta   90.00
_cell.angle_gamma   90.00
#
_symmetry.space_group_name_H-M   'P 1'
#
loop_
_entity.id
_entity.type
_entity.pdbx_description
1 polymer ?
#
loop_
_entity_poly.entity_id
_entity_poly.type
_entity_poly.pdbx_seq_one_letter_code
_entity_poly.pdbx_strand_id
1 'polypeptide(L)'
;MLKHSDIMSTVDMIDHQHLDIRTITMGISLLDCADPDPAACARKIYDKICRLAKDLVPTGCAIERELGIPIVNKRISVTPISLVAGACETGDFVPFAKALDRAAKTCGVDFIGGFSALVHKGMTSGDRRLLAAIPQALAETDVVCSSVNVATTKAGINMDAVREMGVIVKRTAELTKDRDGLGCAKLVIFCNAVEDNPFMAGAMHGVGEAECVLNVGVSGPGVVYHALQGVKGAPLDVVAETVKKTAFRITRMGQLVAQEASRRLNVPFGVVDLSLAPTPAVGDSVARILEEMGLETCGTHGTTAALALLNDAVKKGGLMASGSVGGLSGAFIPVSEDEGMIAAAQAGVLSLDKLEAMTCVCSVGLDMIAVPGDTSAETISAIIADEAAIGMVNCKTTAVRLIPAPGKTVGDHVEFGGLLGAAPVMAVHPESPAVFVDRGGRIPAPMQSLKN
;
A
#
# COMPACT_ATOMS: atom_id res chain seq x y z
N MET A 1 34.44 4.62 -14.51
CA MET A 1 35.21 4.99 -13.30
C MET A 1 34.26 5.80 -12.43
N LEU A 2 33.92 5.32 -11.23
CA LEU A 2 33.07 6.08 -10.29
C LEU A 2 33.82 7.36 -9.89
N LYS A 3 33.18 8.50 -10.00
CA LYS A 3 33.73 9.77 -9.53
C LYS A 3 33.56 9.88 -8.03
N HIS A 4 34.52 10.50 -7.35
CA HIS A 4 34.42 10.74 -5.91
C HIS A 4 33.13 11.49 -5.52
N SER A 5 32.69 12.43 -6.41
CA SER A 5 31.40 13.12 -6.24
C SER A 5 30.17 12.19 -6.21
N ASP A 6 30.21 11.09 -6.96
CA ASP A 6 29.07 10.16 -7.03
C ASP A 6 28.97 9.33 -5.73
N ILE A 7 30.13 8.97 -5.14
CA ILE A 7 30.21 8.28 -3.86
C ILE A 7 29.69 9.19 -2.75
N MET A 8 30.17 10.42 -2.69
CA MET A 8 29.73 11.41 -1.67
C MET A 8 28.24 11.72 -1.79
N SER A 9 27.72 11.86 -3.02
CA SER A 9 26.29 12.06 -3.23
C SER A 9 25.44 10.85 -2.73
N THR A 10 25.95 9.62 -2.85
CA THR A 10 25.25 8.45 -2.34
C THR A 10 25.23 8.42 -0.81
N VAL A 11 26.35 8.73 -0.17
CA VAL A 11 26.42 8.85 1.29
C VAL A 11 25.47 9.93 1.81
N ASP A 12 25.44 11.09 1.16
CA ASP A 12 24.55 12.20 1.50
C ASP A 12 23.05 11.82 1.39
N MET A 13 22.68 11.06 0.36
CA MET A 13 21.30 10.55 0.22
C MET A 13 20.89 9.69 1.42
N ILE A 14 21.80 8.87 1.96
CA ILE A 14 21.52 7.98 3.09
C ILE A 14 21.52 8.77 4.41
N ASP A 15 22.57 9.54 4.67
CA ASP A 15 22.82 10.15 5.97
C ASP A 15 21.94 11.38 6.26
N HIS A 16 21.57 12.14 5.20
CA HIS A 16 20.91 13.44 5.36
C HIS A 16 19.59 13.59 4.62
N GLN A 17 19.31 12.74 3.60
CA GLN A 17 18.17 12.91 2.70
C GLN A 17 17.12 11.78 2.84
N HIS A 18 17.19 10.98 3.90
CA HIS A 18 16.22 9.94 4.23
C HIS A 18 16.03 8.87 3.13
N LEU A 19 17.09 8.50 2.39
CA LEU A 19 17.03 7.34 1.51
C LEU A 19 16.92 6.07 2.34
N ASP A 20 15.87 5.30 2.13
CA ASP A 20 15.72 3.99 2.77
C ASP A 20 15.29 2.88 1.80
N ILE A 21 15.62 1.66 2.15
CA ILE A 21 14.92 0.48 1.65
C ILE A 21 13.73 0.30 2.58
N ARG A 22 12.57 0.73 2.13
CA ARG A 22 11.35 0.70 2.92
C ARG A 22 11.00 -0.73 3.33
N THR A 23 11.24 -1.71 2.45
CA THR A 23 10.98 -3.10 2.75
C THR A 23 11.76 -4.06 1.87
N ILE A 24 12.15 -5.20 2.45
CA ILE A 24 12.38 -6.46 1.73
C ILE A 24 11.19 -7.36 2.02
N THR A 25 10.44 -7.73 1.00
CA THR A 25 9.21 -8.54 1.13
C THR A 25 9.41 -9.88 0.41
N MET A 26 9.31 -10.99 1.15
CA MET A 26 9.33 -12.33 0.58
C MET A 26 7.92 -12.76 0.22
N GLY A 27 7.66 -12.93 -1.08
CA GLY A 27 6.44 -13.55 -1.59
C GLY A 27 6.53 -15.05 -1.51
N ILE A 28 5.49 -15.73 -1.00
CA ILE A 28 5.45 -17.18 -0.81
C ILE A 28 4.13 -17.73 -1.34
N SER A 29 4.20 -18.65 -2.31
CA SER A 29 3.03 -19.40 -2.76
C SER A 29 2.59 -20.39 -1.67
N LEU A 30 1.30 -20.37 -1.32
CA LEU A 30 0.68 -21.30 -0.37
C LEU A 30 -0.31 -22.27 -1.03
N LEU A 31 -0.36 -22.33 -2.36
CA LEU A 31 -1.34 -23.16 -3.08
C LEU A 31 -1.26 -24.64 -2.70
N ASP A 32 -0.08 -25.16 -2.44
CA ASP A 32 0.17 -26.54 -2.01
C ASP A 32 -0.18 -26.79 -0.53
N CYS A 33 -0.52 -25.75 0.22
CA CYS A 33 -0.98 -25.86 1.61
C CYS A 33 -2.49 -26.15 1.72
N ALA A 34 -3.24 -26.09 0.62
CA ALA A 34 -4.66 -26.38 0.61
C ALA A 34 -4.95 -27.80 1.18
N ASP A 35 -5.96 -27.88 2.04
CA ASP A 35 -6.36 -29.13 2.69
C ASP A 35 -7.84 -29.04 3.11
N PRO A 36 -8.65 -30.10 2.96
CA PRO A 36 -10.01 -30.11 3.49
C PRO A 36 -10.08 -29.92 5.01
N ASP A 37 -9.12 -30.49 5.76
CA ASP A 37 -9.00 -30.25 7.20
C ASP A 37 -8.37 -28.88 7.47
N PRO A 38 -9.14 -27.94 8.10
CA PRO A 38 -8.66 -26.60 8.38
C PRO A 38 -7.43 -26.57 9.31
N ALA A 39 -7.32 -27.51 10.23
CA ALA A 39 -6.17 -27.60 11.14
C ALA A 39 -4.90 -28.05 10.39
N ALA A 40 -5.04 -29.00 9.46
CA ALA A 40 -3.93 -29.43 8.59
C ALA A 40 -3.51 -28.30 7.66
N CYS A 41 -4.46 -27.60 7.02
CA CYS A 41 -4.20 -26.43 6.18
C CYS A 41 -3.41 -25.36 6.95
N ALA A 42 -3.89 -24.95 8.12
CA ALA A 42 -3.25 -23.93 8.96
C ALA A 42 -1.83 -24.35 9.41
N ARG A 43 -1.59 -25.64 9.71
CA ARG A 43 -0.25 -26.15 10.01
C ARG A 43 0.69 -26.06 8.80
N LYS A 44 0.22 -26.52 7.62
CA LYS A 44 1.01 -26.46 6.38
C LYS A 44 1.42 -25.02 6.04
N ILE A 45 0.48 -24.05 6.20
CA ILE A 45 0.74 -22.62 6.01
C ILE A 45 1.86 -22.16 6.95
N TYR A 46 1.72 -22.42 8.25
CA TYR A 46 2.71 -22.04 9.25
C TYR A 46 4.09 -22.66 8.96
N ASP A 47 4.14 -23.96 8.74
CA ASP A 47 5.38 -24.70 8.52
C ASP A 47 6.12 -24.22 7.26
N LYS A 48 5.38 -24.00 6.16
CA LYS A 48 5.95 -23.52 4.90
C LYS A 48 6.55 -22.12 5.05
N ILE A 49 5.83 -21.19 5.65
CA ILE A 49 6.31 -19.83 5.89
C ILE A 49 7.57 -19.85 6.75
N CYS A 50 7.55 -20.55 7.89
CA CYS A 50 8.69 -20.62 8.79
C CYS A 50 9.91 -21.26 8.13
N ARG A 51 9.72 -22.29 7.28
CA ARG A 51 10.82 -22.94 6.55
C ARG A 51 11.48 -22.01 5.54
N LEU A 52 10.68 -21.24 4.77
CA LEU A 52 11.20 -20.40 3.68
C LEU A 52 11.75 -19.06 4.18
N ALA A 53 11.09 -18.44 5.17
CA ALA A 53 11.41 -17.08 5.59
C ALA A 53 12.32 -17.01 6.84
N LYS A 54 12.80 -18.12 7.40
CA LYS A 54 13.62 -18.16 8.63
C LYS A 54 14.87 -17.26 8.57
N ASP A 55 15.47 -17.12 7.41
CA ASP A 55 16.72 -16.39 7.21
C ASP A 55 16.48 -14.96 6.66
N LEU A 56 15.23 -14.54 6.42
CA LEU A 56 14.90 -13.23 5.83
C LEU A 56 15.39 -12.07 6.70
N VAL A 57 15.00 -12.05 7.97
CA VAL A 57 15.36 -10.98 8.90
C VAL A 57 16.86 -10.93 9.18
N PRO A 58 17.53 -12.04 9.53
CA PRO A 58 18.98 -12.03 9.70
C PRO A 58 19.74 -11.55 8.47
N THR A 59 19.30 -11.96 7.27
CA THR A 59 19.92 -11.52 6.00
C THR A 59 19.71 -10.04 5.76
N GLY A 60 18.50 -9.52 5.95
CA GLY A 60 18.22 -8.08 5.82
C GLY A 60 19.09 -7.24 6.77
N CYS A 61 19.19 -7.62 8.04
CA CYS A 61 20.02 -6.93 9.02
C CYS A 61 21.53 -7.02 8.71
N ALA A 62 21.98 -8.13 8.09
CA ALA A 62 23.37 -8.25 7.67
C ALA A 62 23.69 -7.31 6.49
N ILE A 63 22.81 -7.24 5.49
CA ILE A 63 22.96 -6.35 4.34
C ILE A 63 22.95 -4.89 4.78
N GLU A 64 22.02 -4.51 5.67
CA GLU A 64 21.94 -3.17 6.23
C GLU A 64 23.26 -2.74 6.90
N ARG A 65 23.84 -3.61 7.74
CA ARG A 65 25.11 -3.32 8.41
C ARG A 65 26.31 -3.24 7.44
N GLU A 66 26.33 -4.07 6.40
CA GLU A 66 27.44 -4.13 5.45
C GLU A 66 27.41 -2.99 4.42
N LEU A 67 26.22 -2.62 3.96
CA LEU A 67 26.07 -1.57 2.95
C LEU A 67 25.84 -0.19 3.54
N GLY A 68 25.50 -0.09 4.84
CA GLY A 68 25.14 1.17 5.49
C GLY A 68 23.80 1.74 5.01
N ILE A 69 22.97 0.96 4.28
CA ILE A 69 21.68 1.40 3.76
C ILE A 69 20.58 0.89 4.70
N PRO A 70 19.77 1.77 5.31
CA PRO A 70 18.68 1.35 6.20
C PRO A 70 17.68 0.44 5.47
N ILE A 71 17.33 -0.70 6.07
CA ILE A 71 16.25 -1.58 5.62
C ILE A 71 15.19 -1.57 6.72
N VAL A 72 14.21 -0.70 6.56
CA VAL A 72 13.26 -0.35 7.61
C VAL A 72 12.39 -1.53 8.03
N ASN A 73 11.86 -2.27 7.04
CA ASN A 73 10.98 -3.43 7.29
C ASN A 73 11.44 -4.68 6.54
N LYS A 74 11.21 -5.83 7.17
CA LYS A 74 11.31 -7.17 6.57
C LYS A 74 9.91 -7.78 6.65
N ARG A 75 9.34 -8.14 5.49
CA ARG A 75 7.92 -8.50 5.37
C ARG A 75 7.73 -9.80 4.61
N ILE A 76 6.55 -10.39 4.75
CA ILE A 76 6.11 -11.56 3.97
C ILE A 76 4.79 -11.21 3.29
N SER A 77 4.63 -11.63 2.03
CA SER A 77 3.34 -11.67 1.34
C SER A 77 3.03 -13.10 0.92
N VAL A 78 1.76 -13.51 1.02
CA VAL A 78 1.37 -14.88 0.66
C VAL A 78 0.23 -14.88 -0.35
N THR A 79 0.03 -16.02 -0.99
CA THR A 79 -1.15 -16.26 -1.85
C THR A 79 -2.42 -15.90 -1.09
N PRO A 80 -3.40 -15.23 -1.72
CA PRO A 80 -4.68 -14.88 -1.08
C PRO A 80 -5.29 -16.08 -0.37
N ILE A 81 -5.49 -15.96 0.94
CA ILE A 81 -5.97 -17.05 1.80
C ILE A 81 -7.35 -17.55 1.37
N SER A 82 -8.19 -16.70 0.76
CA SER A 82 -9.48 -17.14 0.22
C SER A 82 -9.34 -18.28 -0.81
N LEU A 83 -8.23 -18.32 -1.56
CA LEU A 83 -7.94 -19.36 -2.54
C LEU A 83 -7.39 -20.63 -1.88
N VAL A 84 -6.51 -20.47 -0.90
CA VAL A 84 -5.85 -21.58 -0.20
C VAL A 84 -6.82 -22.32 0.71
N ALA A 85 -7.55 -21.57 1.54
CA ALA A 85 -8.50 -22.12 2.52
C ALA A 85 -9.91 -22.33 1.94
N GLY A 86 -10.12 -22.01 0.66
CA GLY A 86 -11.44 -22.15 0.02
C GLY A 86 -11.97 -23.59 0.01
N ALA A 87 -11.08 -24.58 -0.01
CA ALA A 87 -11.42 -26.01 0.06
C ALA A 87 -11.64 -26.55 1.47
N CYS A 88 -11.31 -25.79 2.53
CA CYS A 88 -11.47 -26.25 3.90
C CYS A 88 -12.92 -26.38 4.30
N GLU A 89 -13.23 -27.42 5.05
CA GLU A 89 -14.56 -27.68 5.63
C GLU A 89 -14.76 -26.89 6.94
N THR A 90 -14.73 -25.56 6.87
CA THR A 90 -14.93 -24.66 8.00
C THR A 90 -15.67 -23.39 7.58
N GLY A 91 -16.48 -22.85 8.49
CA GLY A 91 -17.10 -21.53 8.35
C GLY A 91 -16.22 -20.38 8.88
N ASP A 92 -15.20 -20.69 9.71
CA ASP A 92 -14.36 -19.69 10.38
C ASP A 92 -12.95 -19.65 9.77
N PHE A 93 -12.55 -18.46 9.29
CA PHE A 93 -11.23 -18.24 8.71
C PHE A 93 -10.27 -17.49 9.64
N VAL A 94 -10.69 -17.07 10.82
CA VAL A 94 -9.82 -16.42 11.83
C VAL A 94 -8.61 -17.31 12.21
N PRO A 95 -8.73 -18.65 12.33
CA PRO A 95 -7.58 -19.52 12.61
C PRO A 95 -6.44 -19.41 11.58
N PHE A 96 -6.74 -19.14 10.30
CA PHE A 96 -5.71 -18.94 9.28
C PHE A 96 -4.97 -17.62 9.48
N ALA A 97 -5.68 -16.53 9.84
CA ALA A 97 -5.04 -15.27 10.21
C ALA A 97 -4.11 -15.45 11.42
N LYS A 98 -4.55 -16.20 12.44
CA LYS A 98 -3.70 -16.55 13.60
C LYS A 98 -2.50 -17.40 13.23
N ALA A 99 -2.61 -18.28 12.25
CA ALA A 99 -1.47 -19.06 11.74
C ALA A 99 -0.45 -18.15 11.03
N LEU A 100 -0.92 -17.18 10.22
CA LEU A 100 -0.07 -16.17 9.60
C LEU A 100 0.64 -15.29 10.64
N ASP A 101 -0.08 -14.80 11.65
CA ASP A 101 0.46 -13.97 12.72
C ASP A 101 1.56 -14.69 13.50
N ARG A 102 1.32 -15.96 13.88
CA ARG A 102 2.33 -16.79 14.56
C ARG A 102 3.56 -17.03 13.67
N ALA A 103 3.37 -17.33 12.39
CA ALA A 103 4.48 -17.54 11.46
C ALA A 103 5.32 -16.28 11.31
N ALA A 104 4.68 -15.11 11.14
CA ALA A 104 5.34 -13.82 11.06
C ALA A 104 6.16 -13.52 12.32
N LYS A 105 5.58 -13.73 13.50
CA LYS A 105 6.27 -13.57 14.79
C LYS A 105 7.43 -14.55 14.96
N THR A 106 7.29 -15.80 14.52
CA THR A 106 8.36 -16.80 14.55
C THR A 106 9.52 -16.41 13.64
N CYS A 107 9.24 -15.86 12.46
CA CYS A 107 10.26 -15.37 11.53
C CYS A 107 10.84 -14.00 11.93
N GLY A 108 10.21 -13.28 12.88
CA GLY A 108 10.61 -11.96 13.33
C GLY A 108 10.33 -10.84 12.31
N VAL A 109 9.39 -11.04 11.38
CA VAL A 109 9.05 -10.03 10.39
C VAL A 109 8.05 -9.01 10.93
N ASP A 110 8.09 -7.80 10.37
CA ASP A 110 7.29 -6.68 10.83
C ASP A 110 5.80 -6.83 10.45
N PHE A 111 5.51 -7.35 9.25
CA PHE A 111 4.16 -7.56 8.73
C PHE A 111 4.07 -8.79 7.83
N ILE A 112 2.86 -9.34 7.73
CA ILE A 112 2.50 -10.38 6.76
C ILE A 112 1.18 -10.02 6.06
N GLY A 113 1.21 -9.95 4.72
CA GLY A 113 0.04 -9.72 3.87
C GLY A 113 -0.43 -11.00 3.20
N GLY A 114 -1.69 -10.97 2.70
CA GLY A 114 -2.28 -12.10 1.98
C GLY A 114 -3.49 -12.72 2.68
N PHE A 115 -3.95 -12.18 3.83
CA PHE A 115 -5.29 -12.49 4.32
C PHE A 115 -6.32 -11.77 3.44
N SER A 116 -6.41 -12.21 2.17
CA SER A 116 -6.95 -11.44 1.05
C SER A 116 -7.93 -12.24 0.20
N ALA A 117 -8.77 -11.51 -0.58
CA ALA A 117 -9.71 -12.08 -1.54
C ALA A 117 -9.75 -11.26 -2.84
N LEU A 118 -9.97 -11.95 -3.97
CA LEU A 118 -10.09 -11.35 -5.32
C LEU A 118 -11.53 -11.49 -5.80
N VAL A 119 -12.38 -10.52 -5.50
CA VAL A 119 -13.85 -10.60 -5.68
C VAL A 119 -14.39 -9.72 -6.83
N HIS A 120 -13.50 -9.16 -7.64
CA HIS A 120 -13.85 -8.24 -8.73
C HIS A 120 -14.77 -8.85 -9.81
N LYS A 121 -14.76 -10.17 -10.00
CA LYS A 121 -15.65 -10.86 -10.94
C LYS A 121 -16.85 -11.54 -10.29
N GLY A 122 -16.77 -11.82 -9.01
CA GLY A 122 -17.75 -12.52 -8.20
C GLY A 122 -17.13 -13.06 -6.94
N MET A 123 -17.93 -13.63 -6.07
CA MET A 123 -17.50 -14.18 -4.78
C MET A 123 -17.79 -15.68 -4.70
N THR A 124 -16.76 -16.45 -4.44
CA THR A 124 -16.88 -17.87 -4.07
C THR A 124 -17.35 -18.02 -2.61
N SER A 125 -17.64 -19.25 -2.19
CA SER A 125 -17.92 -19.52 -0.78
C SER A 125 -16.70 -19.26 0.12
N GLY A 126 -15.49 -19.50 -0.38
CA GLY A 126 -14.24 -19.20 0.32
C GLY A 126 -14.05 -17.70 0.52
N ASP A 127 -14.31 -16.90 -0.53
CA ASP A 127 -14.21 -15.44 -0.44
C ASP A 127 -15.18 -14.88 0.59
N ARG A 128 -16.46 -15.33 0.60
CA ARG A 128 -17.46 -14.86 1.59
C ARG A 128 -17.05 -15.18 3.02
N ARG A 129 -16.49 -16.38 3.26
CA ARG A 129 -15.98 -16.77 4.58
C ARG A 129 -14.80 -15.92 5.02
N LEU A 130 -13.88 -15.62 4.10
CA LEU A 130 -12.75 -14.74 4.39
C LEU A 130 -13.22 -13.32 4.70
N LEU A 131 -14.09 -12.73 3.85
CA LEU A 131 -14.62 -11.38 4.06
C LEU A 131 -15.30 -11.27 5.44
N ALA A 132 -16.15 -12.23 5.80
CA ALA A 132 -16.81 -12.26 7.11
C ALA A 132 -15.83 -12.34 8.30
N ALA A 133 -14.65 -12.94 8.10
CA ALA A 133 -13.63 -13.10 9.12
C ALA A 133 -12.72 -11.87 9.29
N ILE A 134 -12.62 -10.97 8.29
CA ILE A 134 -11.68 -9.82 8.30
C ILE A 134 -11.76 -9.00 9.58
N PRO A 135 -12.93 -8.54 10.06
CA PRO A 135 -12.98 -7.68 11.23
C PRO A 135 -12.37 -8.33 12.48
N GLN A 136 -12.73 -9.58 12.75
CA GLN A 136 -12.22 -10.31 13.90
C GLN A 136 -10.75 -10.70 13.72
N ALA A 137 -10.34 -11.12 12.52
CA ALA A 137 -8.96 -11.45 12.22
C ALA A 137 -8.02 -10.26 12.48
N LEU A 138 -8.38 -9.06 12.01
CA LEU A 138 -7.57 -7.85 12.20
C LEU A 138 -7.61 -7.30 13.63
N ALA A 139 -8.67 -7.58 14.39
CA ALA A 139 -8.74 -7.23 15.80
C ALA A 139 -7.90 -8.17 16.69
N GLU A 140 -7.81 -9.46 16.35
CA GLU A 140 -7.17 -10.51 17.15
C GLU A 140 -5.72 -10.82 16.71
N THR A 141 -5.20 -10.17 15.67
CA THR A 141 -3.82 -10.34 15.21
C THR A 141 -3.08 -9.02 15.21
N ASP A 142 -1.76 -9.07 15.43
CA ASP A 142 -0.94 -7.86 15.52
C ASP A 142 -0.40 -7.43 14.14
N VAL A 143 0.19 -8.36 13.38
CA VAL A 143 1.00 -8.06 12.19
C VAL A 143 0.36 -8.52 10.87
N VAL A 144 -0.84 -9.11 10.90
CA VAL A 144 -1.55 -9.56 9.71
C VAL A 144 -2.22 -8.39 9.02
N CYS A 145 -2.00 -8.30 7.70
CA CYS A 145 -2.64 -7.33 6.83
C CYS A 145 -3.57 -8.03 5.84
N SER A 146 -4.65 -7.34 5.49
CA SER A 146 -5.70 -7.82 4.60
C SER A 146 -5.91 -6.89 3.41
N SER A 147 -6.28 -7.47 2.28
CA SER A 147 -6.71 -6.70 1.11
C SER A 147 -7.82 -7.41 0.34
N VAL A 148 -8.70 -6.61 -0.27
CA VAL A 148 -9.79 -7.13 -1.08
C VAL A 148 -9.85 -6.39 -2.41
N ASN A 149 -9.70 -7.10 -3.53
CA ASN A 149 -9.81 -6.52 -4.87
C ASN A 149 -11.25 -6.60 -5.36
N VAL A 150 -11.97 -5.48 -5.36
CA VAL A 150 -13.41 -5.39 -5.69
C VAL A 150 -13.69 -5.01 -7.14
N ALA A 151 -12.69 -4.52 -7.87
CA ALA A 151 -12.85 -4.00 -9.21
C ALA A 151 -11.61 -4.23 -10.08
N THR A 152 -11.80 -4.27 -11.39
CA THR A 152 -10.72 -4.17 -12.37
C THR A 152 -11.21 -3.44 -13.62
N THR A 153 -10.30 -2.85 -14.37
CA THR A 153 -10.60 -2.24 -15.68
C THR A 153 -11.34 -3.21 -16.61
N LYS A 154 -10.99 -4.50 -16.59
CA LYS A 154 -11.58 -5.52 -17.45
C LYS A 154 -12.92 -6.09 -16.95
N ALA A 155 -13.16 -6.08 -15.65
CA ALA A 155 -14.35 -6.69 -15.06
C ALA A 155 -15.42 -5.67 -14.63
N GLY A 156 -15.05 -4.40 -14.51
CA GLY A 156 -15.90 -3.39 -13.87
C GLY A 156 -15.83 -3.47 -12.35
N ILE A 157 -16.81 -2.89 -11.67
CA ILE A 157 -16.88 -2.82 -10.21
C ILE A 157 -17.95 -3.77 -9.70
N ASN A 158 -17.60 -4.63 -8.76
CA ASN A 158 -18.53 -5.50 -8.05
C ASN A 158 -19.16 -4.73 -6.89
N MET A 159 -20.32 -4.10 -7.12
CA MET A 159 -20.99 -3.26 -6.13
C MET A 159 -21.53 -4.04 -4.93
N ASP A 160 -21.82 -5.36 -5.08
CA ASP A 160 -22.17 -6.20 -3.94
C ASP A 160 -20.98 -6.36 -2.99
N ALA A 161 -19.77 -6.56 -3.53
CA ALA A 161 -18.56 -6.61 -2.73
C ALA A 161 -18.23 -5.23 -2.12
N VAL A 162 -18.39 -4.14 -2.86
CA VAL A 162 -18.18 -2.77 -2.37
C VAL A 162 -19.09 -2.48 -1.17
N ARG A 163 -20.38 -2.82 -1.26
CA ARG A 163 -21.32 -2.67 -0.15
C ARG A 163 -20.91 -3.47 1.08
N GLU A 164 -20.50 -4.72 0.88
CA GLU A 164 -20.02 -5.58 1.96
C GLU A 164 -18.76 -5.02 2.61
N MET A 165 -17.84 -4.45 1.82
CA MET A 165 -16.61 -3.85 2.34
C MET A 165 -16.86 -2.62 3.21
N GLY A 166 -17.83 -1.76 2.89
CA GLY A 166 -18.20 -0.64 3.77
C GLY A 166 -18.64 -1.12 5.16
N VAL A 167 -19.45 -2.18 5.22
CA VAL A 167 -19.86 -2.80 6.49
C VAL A 167 -18.65 -3.41 7.23
N ILE A 168 -17.75 -4.08 6.51
CA ILE A 168 -16.54 -4.69 7.08
C ILE A 168 -15.61 -3.62 7.66
N VAL A 169 -15.35 -2.52 6.95
CA VAL A 169 -14.53 -1.41 7.45
C VAL A 169 -15.14 -0.83 8.73
N LYS A 170 -16.44 -0.54 8.71
CA LYS A 170 -17.15 -0.02 9.90
C LYS A 170 -17.03 -0.96 11.11
N ARG A 171 -17.24 -2.26 10.89
CA ARG A 171 -17.13 -3.26 11.94
C ARG A 171 -15.70 -3.44 12.44
N THR A 172 -14.71 -3.37 11.54
CA THR A 172 -13.29 -3.45 11.91
C THR A 172 -12.90 -2.27 12.79
N ALA A 173 -13.33 -1.05 12.45
CA ALA A 173 -13.13 0.14 13.25
C ALA A 173 -13.71 -0.04 14.66
N GLU A 174 -14.96 -0.50 14.76
CA GLU A 174 -15.63 -0.70 16.06
C GLU A 174 -14.95 -1.77 16.93
N LEU A 175 -14.50 -2.89 16.34
CA LEU A 175 -13.78 -3.95 17.08
C LEU A 175 -12.38 -3.51 17.54
N THR A 176 -11.85 -2.44 16.98
CA THR A 176 -10.52 -1.90 17.33
C THR A 176 -10.60 -0.46 17.87
N LYS A 177 -11.75 -0.07 18.40
CA LYS A 177 -12.02 1.29 18.89
C LYS A 177 -11.08 1.75 20.01
N ASP A 178 -10.62 0.83 20.84
CA ASP A 178 -9.66 1.13 21.92
C ASP A 178 -8.26 1.51 21.37
N ARG A 179 -8.05 1.40 20.07
CA ARG A 179 -6.85 1.77 19.32
C ARG A 179 -7.20 2.65 18.11
N ASP A 180 -8.15 3.56 18.27
CA ASP A 180 -8.59 4.52 17.24
C ASP A 180 -8.94 3.89 15.87
N GLY A 181 -9.47 2.67 15.86
CA GLY A 181 -9.81 1.98 14.62
C GLY A 181 -8.60 1.37 13.87
N LEU A 182 -7.47 1.16 14.54
CA LEU A 182 -6.20 0.69 13.96
C LEU A 182 -6.34 -0.56 13.07
N GLY A 183 -7.33 -1.41 13.30
CA GLY A 183 -7.60 -2.56 12.42
C GLY A 183 -7.80 -2.14 10.96
N CYS A 184 -8.41 -0.97 10.72
CA CYS A 184 -8.63 -0.44 9.37
C CYS A 184 -7.32 0.00 8.69
N ALA A 185 -6.29 0.40 9.44
CA ALA A 185 -4.97 0.70 8.88
C ALA A 185 -4.29 -0.54 8.28
N LYS A 186 -4.74 -1.75 8.65
CA LYS A 186 -4.26 -3.03 8.12
C LYS A 186 -5.15 -3.61 7.00
N LEU A 187 -6.15 -2.86 6.52
CA LEU A 187 -7.11 -3.29 5.50
C LEU A 187 -7.10 -2.34 4.30
N VAL A 188 -6.89 -2.89 3.11
CA VAL A 188 -6.91 -2.13 1.84
C VAL A 188 -7.93 -2.72 0.88
N ILE A 189 -8.76 -1.87 0.28
CA ILE A 189 -9.70 -2.24 -0.76
C ILE A 189 -9.16 -1.74 -2.11
N PHE A 190 -9.03 -2.64 -3.09
CA PHE A 190 -8.38 -2.33 -4.37
C PHE A 190 -9.34 -2.34 -5.56
N CYS A 191 -8.98 -1.52 -6.55
CA CYS A 191 -9.23 -1.73 -7.96
C CYS A 191 -7.90 -2.00 -8.67
N ASN A 192 -7.85 -2.99 -9.55
CA ASN A 192 -6.63 -3.40 -10.28
C ASN A 192 -5.45 -3.71 -9.34
N ALA A 193 -5.68 -4.49 -8.28
CA ALA A 193 -4.62 -4.90 -7.37
C ALA A 193 -3.46 -5.57 -8.13
N VAL A 194 -2.23 -5.19 -7.79
CA VAL A 194 -1.02 -5.82 -8.33
C VAL A 194 -0.62 -7.02 -7.48
N GLU A 195 0.00 -8.00 -8.12
CA GLU A 195 0.30 -9.31 -7.51
C GLU A 195 1.73 -9.41 -6.94
N ASP A 196 2.57 -8.42 -7.21
CA ASP A 196 3.99 -8.34 -6.85
C ASP A 196 4.31 -7.18 -5.89
N ASN A 197 3.30 -6.54 -5.30
CA ASN A 197 3.45 -5.39 -4.43
C ASN A 197 4.21 -5.73 -3.15
N PRO A 198 5.37 -5.09 -2.87
CA PRO A 198 6.10 -5.28 -1.62
C PRO A 198 5.56 -4.44 -0.45
N PHE A 199 4.70 -3.44 -0.71
CA PHE A 199 4.22 -2.51 0.32
C PHE A 199 2.99 -3.05 1.04
N MET A 200 3.01 -3.03 2.37
CA MET A 200 1.83 -3.28 3.21
C MET A 200 0.96 -1.99 3.29
N ALA A 201 -0.36 -2.08 3.54
CA ALA A 201 -1.09 -3.29 3.98
C ALA A 201 -1.57 -4.19 2.81
N GLY A 202 -1.51 -3.76 1.59
CA GLY A 202 -2.13 -4.40 0.44
C GLY A 202 -1.30 -5.49 -0.26
N ALA A 203 -0.12 -5.85 0.26
CA ALA A 203 0.73 -6.86 -0.36
C ALA A 203 0.05 -8.24 -0.37
N MET A 204 0.16 -8.91 -1.51
CA MET A 204 -0.18 -10.32 -1.68
C MET A 204 0.78 -10.96 -2.68
N HIS A 205 0.85 -12.29 -2.68
CA HIS A 205 1.62 -13.06 -3.66
C HIS A 205 0.66 -13.64 -4.70
N GLY A 206 0.83 -13.26 -5.96
CA GLY A 206 -0.05 -13.66 -7.05
C GLY A 206 0.03 -15.15 -7.36
N VAL A 207 -1.05 -15.69 -7.94
CA VAL A 207 -1.11 -17.11 -8.31
C VAL A 207 -0.22 -17.46 -9.51
N GLY A 208 0.19 -16.48 -10.29
CA GLY A 208 1.10 -16.62 -11.42
C GLY A 208 2.57 -16.47 -11.07
N GLU A 209 2.87 -16.10 -9.84
CA GLU A 209 4.22 -15.88 -9.33
C GLU A 209 4.98 -17.20 -9.04
N ALA A 210 6.30 -17.09 -8.88
CA ALA A 210 7.13 -18.23 -8.50
C ALA A 210 6.77 -18.77 -7.10
N GLU A 211 7.24 -19.98 -6.77
CA GLU A 211 7.05 -20.62 -5.45
C GLU A 211 7.48 -19.70 -4.29
N CYS A 212 8.58 -18.97 -4.50
CA CYS A 212 9.08 -17.97 -3.58
C CYS A 212 9.80 -16.89 -4.39
N VAL A 213 9.57 -15.61 -4.07
CA VAL A 213 10.19 -14.47 -4.76
C VAL A 213 10.53 -13.38 -3.76
N LEU A 214 11.56 -12.58 -4.06
CA LEU A 214 11.95 -11.46 -3.23
C LEU A 214 11.66 -10.15 -3.96
N ASN A 215 10.78 -9.32 -3.40
CA ASN A 215 10.43 -7.99 -3.89
C ASN A 215 10.98 -6.92 -2.92
N VAL A 216 11.48 -5.83 -3.46
CA VAL A 216 12.06 -4.74 -2.65
C VAL A 216 11.35 -3.44 -2.93
N GLY A 217 10.90 -2.78 -1.87
CA GLY A 217 10.36 -1.44 -1.92
C GLY A 217 11.43 -0.42 -1.48
N VAL A 218 11.74 0.53 -2.33
CA VAL A 218 12.66 1.63 -2.02
C VAL A 218 11.93 2.95 -2.02
N SER A 219 12.30 3.82 -1.06
CA SER A 219 11.67 5.13 -0.89
C SER A 219 12.72 6.24 -0.75
N GLY A 220 12.32 7.46 -0.92
CA GLY A 220 13.19 8.61 -0.78
C GLY A 220 12.52 9.92 -1.18
N PRO A 221 11.35 10.29 -0.60
CA PRO A 221 10.77 11.62 -0.78
C PRO A 221 11.77 12.72 -0.43
N GLY A 222 12.50 12.56 0.68
CA GLY A 222 13.53 13.51 1.11
C GLY A 222 14.63 13.73 0.07
N VAL A 223 15.07 12.67 -0.60
CA VAL A 223 16.09 12.78 -1.68
C VAL A 223 15.56 13.62 -2.84
N VAL A 224 14.30 13.40 -3.23
CA VAL A 224 13.66 14.19 -4.31
C VAL A 224 13.46 15.63 -3.87
N TYR A 225 13.00 15.86 -2.64
CA TYR A 225 12.83 17.19 -2.07
C TYR A 225 14.14 18.01 -2.11
N HIS A 226 15.24 17.44 -1.60
CA HIS A 226 16.55 18.11 -1.62
C HIS A 226 17.06 18.36 -3.04
N ALA A 227 16.82 17.43 -3.97
CA ALA A 227 17.21 17.63 -5.37
C ALA A 227 16.47 18.82 -6.00
N LEU A 228 15.20 19.04 -5.66
CA LEU A 228 14.40 20.15 -6.18
C LEU A 228 14.81 21.51 -5.59
N GLN A 229 15.29 21.55 -4.35
CA GLN A 229 15.86 22.78 -3.78
C GLN A 229 16.99 23.34 -4.65
N GLY A 230 17.78 22.45 -5.29
CA GLY A 230 18.87 22.85 -6.21
C GLY A 230 18.41 23.44 -7.53
N VAL A 231 17.11 23.34 -7.86
CA VAL A 231 16.52 23.87 -9.11
C VAL A 231 15.29 24.74 -8.85
N LYS A 232 15.23 25.35 -7.68
CA LYS A 232 14.11 26.22 -7.27
C LYS A 232 13.86 27.32 -8.29
N GLY A 233 12.59 27.46 -8.71
CA GLY A 233 12.17 28.45 -9.70
C GLY A 233 12.55 28.11 -11.16
N ALA A 234 13.15 26.95 -11.40
CA ALA A 234 13.41 26.48 -12.76
C ALA A 234 12.12 26.07 -13.50
N PRO A 235 12.12 26.07 -14.85
CA PRO A 235 10.98 25.56 -15.63
C PRO A 235 10.62 24.10 -15.27
N LEU A 236 9.34 23.73 -15.44
CA LEU A 236 8.82 22.42 -15.01
C LEU A 236 9.45 21.24 -15.76
N ASP A 237 9.95 21.40 -16.96
CA ASP A 237 10.72 20.39 -17.69
C ASP A 237 12.07 20.11 -17.03
N VAL A 238 12.74 21.14 -16.48
CA VAL A 238 13.96 20.97 -15.66
C VAL A 238 13.65 20.26 -14.35
N VAL A 239 12.54 20.60 -13.70
CA VAL A 239 12.03 19.91 -12.51
C VAL A 239 11.80 18.42 -12.80
N ALA A 240 11.07 18.11 -13.88
CA ALA A 240 10.80 16.72 -14.29
C ALA A 240 12.08 15.91 -14.56
N GLU A 241 13.04 16.51 -15.26
CA GLU A 241 14.34 15.88 -15.54
C GLU A 241 15.15 15.64 -14.25
N THR A 242 15.10 16.56 -13.30
CA THR A 242 15.75 16.43 -11.98
C THR A 242 15.13 15.28 -11.18
N VAL A 243 13.81 15.22 -11.09
CA VAL A 243 13.08 14.11 -10.43
C VAL A 243 13.45 12.77 -11.08
N LYS A 244 13.41 12.69 -12.40
CA LYS A 244 13.74 11.47 -13.15
C LYS A 244 15.16 10.96 -12.84
N LYS A 245 16.16 11.85 -12.86
CA LYS A 245 17.56 11.50 -12.53
C LYS A 245 17.72 11.05 -11.08
N THR A 246 17.01 11.67 -10.18
CA THR A 246 17.01 11.30 -8.75
C THR A 246 16.37 9.95 -8.55
N ALA A 247 15.20 9.71 -9.13
CA ALA A 247 14.48 8.43 -9.10
C ALA A 247 15.34 7.28 -9.67
N PHE A 248 16.07 7.52 -10.75
CA PHE A 248 17.05 6.57 -11.29
C PHE A 248 18.07 6.13 -10.24
N ARG A 249 18.68 7.10 -9.52
CA ARG A 249 19.69 6.79 -8.49
C ARG A 249 19.10 6.01 -7.31
N ILE A 250 17.93 6.42 -6.83
CA ILE A 250 17.21 5.72 -5.74
C ILE A 250 16.92 4.27 -6.14
N THR A 251 16.39 4.04 -7.34
CA THR A 251 16.06 2.69 -7.83
C THR A 251 17.29 1.79 -7.92
N ARG A 252 18.44 2.34 -8.34
CA ARG A 252 19.71 1.58 -8.40
C ARG A 252 20.16 1.08 -7.03
N MET A 253 19.91 1.84 -5.96
CA MET A 253 20.19 1.41 -4.59
C MET A 253 19.25 0.27 -4.18
N GLY A 254 17.95 0.38 -4.49
CA GLY A 254 17.00 -0.71 -4.26
C GLY A 254 17.38 -2.00 -4.99
N GLN A 255 17.81 -1.89 -6.25
CA GLN A 255 18.26 -3.05 -7.03
C GLN A 255 19.52 -3.72 -6.44
N LEU A 256 20.48 -2.93 -5.94
CA LEU A 256 21.67 -3.45 -5.30
C LEU A 256 21.29 -4.34 -4.08
N VAL A 257 20.44 -3.82 -3.19
CA VAL A 257 19.98 -4.55 -2.02
C VAL A 257 19.17 -5.78 -2.41
N ALA A 258 18.28 -5.65 -3.42
CA ALA A 258 17.47 -6.77 -3.91
C ALA A 258 18.30 -7.92 -4.45
N GLN A 259 19.31 -7.63 -5.27
CA GLN A 259 20.22 -8.63 -5.84
C GLN A 259 21.05 -9.33 -4.75
N GLU A 260 21.56 -8.58 -3.78
CA GLU A 260 22.34 -9.15 -2.69
C GLU A 260 21.48 -10.02 -1.76
N ALA A 261 20.26 -9.58 -1.44
CA ALA A 261 19.32 -10.38 -0.65
C ALA A 261 18.91 -11.67 -1.39
N SER A 262 18.59 -11.58 -2.68
CA SER A 262 18.27 -12.72 -3.54
C SER A 262 19.40 -13.75 -3.56
N ARG A 263 20.63 -13.27 -3.73
CA ARG A 263 21.81 -14.15 -3.74
C ARG A 263 22.03 -14.88 -2.41
N ARG A 264 21.90 -14.17 -1.26
CA ARG A 264 22.12 -14.75 0.08
C ARG A 264 21.02 -15.72 0.48
N LEU A 265 19.78 -15.38 0.16
CA LEU A 265 18.61 -16.22 0.48
C LEU A 265 18.40 -17.36 -0.52
N ASN A 266 19.10 -17.34 -1.65
CA ASN A 266 18.87 -18.25 -2.78
C ASN A 266 17.40 -18.28 -3.23
N VAL A 267 16.79 -17.09 -3.30
CA VAL A 267 15.40 -16.86 -3.73
C VAL A 267 15.41 -15.93 -4.94
N PRO A 268 14.67 -16.23 -6.01
CA PRO A 268 14.62 -15.37 -7.19
C PRO A 268 14.26 -13.92 -6.82
N PHE A 269 14.95 -12.98 -7.47
CA PHE A 269 14.58 -11.57 -7.41
C PHE A 269 13.40 -11.30 -8.33
N GLY A 270 12.34 -10.72 -7.80
CA GLY A 270 11.14 -10.29 -8.52
C GLY A 270 11.26 -8.85 -8.99
N VAL A 271 10.78 -7.90 -8.20
CA VAL A 271 10.72 -6.48 -8.59
C VAL A 271 11.37 -5.54 -7.58
N VAL A 272 11.84 -4.40 -8.10
CA VAL A 272 12.05 -3.18 -7.31
C VAL A 272 10.84 -2.28 -7.51
N ASP A 273 10.19 -1.94 -6.43
CA ASP A 273 9.14 -0.92 -6.38
C ASP A 273 9.74 0.39 -5.89
N LEU A 274 9.85 1.37 -6.78
CA LEU A 274 10.20 2.73 -6.40
C LEU A 274 8.92 3.50 -6.11
N SER A 275 8.55 3.54 -4.85
CA SER A 275 7.44 4.37 -4.37
C SER A 275 7.95 5.45 -3.45
N LEU A 276 7.67 6.71 -3.79
CA LEU A 276 7.87 7.82 -2.86
C LEU A 276 6.80 7.69 -1.76
N ALA A 277 7.08 6.82 -0.80
CA ALA A 277 6.25 6.55 0.36
C ALA A 277 6.79 7.37 1.54
N PRO A 278 6.12 8.46 1.93
CA PRO A 278 6.60 9.35 2.97
C PRO A 278 6.60 8.68 4.34
N THR A 279 7.22 9.34 5.31
CA THR A 279 7.10 9.08 6.73
C THR A 279 6.65 10.35 7.45
N PRO A 280 6.19 10.24 8.72
CA PRO A 280 5.87 11.42 9.53
C PRO A 280 7.07 12.30 9.87
N ALA A 281 8.28 11.86 9.51
CA ALA A 281 9.52 12.62 9.76
C ALA A 281 9.58 13.88 8.90
N VAL A 282 10.01 14.99 9.50
CA VAL A 282 10.24 16.25 8.80
C VAL A 282 11.31 16.05 7.72
N GLY A 283 11.00 16.49 6.50
CA GLY A 283 11.91 16.36 5.34
C GLY A 283 11.67 15.10 4.50
N ASP A 284 10.77 14.20 4.88
CA ASP A 284 10.41 13.00 4.12
C ASP A 284 8.93 13.04 3.70
N SER A 285 8.53 14.08 2.97
CA SER A 285 7.14 14.40 2.62
C SER A 285 6.94 14.58 1.12
N VAL A 286 5.94 13.91 0.55
CA VAL A 286 5.50 14.11 -0.83
C VAL A 286 4.79 15.47 -0.97
N ALA A 287 4.01 15.90 0.02
CA ALA A 287 3.38 17.21 0.00
C ALA A 287 4.43 18.33 -0.11
N ARG A 288 5.55 18.23 0.63
CA ARG A 288 6.63 19.22 0.56
C ARG A 288 7.34 19.22 -0.79
N ILE A 289 7.44 18.09 -1.49
CA ILE A 289 7.92 18.04 -2.87
C ILE A 289 7.01 18.87 -3.77
N LEU A 290 5.68 18.73 -3.64
CA LEU A 290 4.72 19.49 -4.44
C LEU A 290 4.77 20.99 -4.14
N GLU A 291 4.97 21.35 -2.89
CA GLU A 291 5.16 22.75 -2.46
C GLU A 291 6.47 23.34 -2.99
N GLU A 292 7.56 22.58 -3.02
CA GLU A 292 8.84 23.02 -3.61
C GLU A 292 8.74 23.26 -5.13
N MET A 293 7.74 22.65 -5.81
CA MET A 293 7.41 22.94 -7.21
C MET A 293 6.71 24.30 -7.40
N GLY A 294 6.43 25.03 -6.31
CA GLY A 294 5.86 26.39 -6.32
C GLY A 294 4.42 26.47 -5.85
N LEU A 295 3.88 25.44 -5.20
CA LEU A 295 2.58 25.51 -4.53
C LEU A 295 2.77 26.07 -3.11
N GLU A 296 1.91 26.99 -2.69
CA GLU A 296 1.95 27.54 -1.32
C GLU A 296 1.62 26.46 -0.27
N THR A 297 0.61 25.64 -0.56
CA THR A 297 0.18 24.54 0.29
C THR A 297 -0.34 23.40 -0.58
N CYS A 298 0.03 22.16 -0.23
CA CYS A 298 -0.53 20.98 -0.88
C CYS A 298 -2.06 20.96 -0.72
N GLY A 299 -2.78 20.62 -1.78
CA GLY A 299 -4.25 20.69 -1.83
C GLY A 299 -4.77 21.88 -2.63
N THR A 300 -4.02 22.98 -2.77
CA THR A 300 -4.42 24.13 -3.59
C THR A 300 -4.52 23.76 -5.08
N HIS A 301 -5.15 24.63 -5.88
CA HIS A 301 -5.22 24.44 -7.34
C HIS A 301 -3.80 24.31 -7.93
N GLY A 302 -3.60 23.34 -8.82
CA GLY A 302 -2.28 23.00 -9.37
C GLY A 302 -1.69 21.71 -8.74
N THR A 303 -2.09 21.31 -7.54
CA THR A 303 -1.56 20.11 -6.85
C THR A 303 -1.69 18.84 -7.68
N THR A 304 -2.84 18.59 -8.31
CA THR A 304 -3.04 17.41 -9.18
C THR A 304 -2.09 17.43 -10.38
N ALA A 305 -1.85 18.60 -10.99
CA ALA A 305 -0.92 18.73 -12.11
C ALA A 305 0.55 18.51 -11.68
N ALA A 306 0.95 19.07 -10.54
CA ALA A 306 2.29 18.86 -9.97
C ALA A 306 2.51 17.38 -9.61
N LEU A 307 1.51 16.72 -9.03
CA LEU A 307 1.56 15.30 -8.72
C LEU A 307 1.64 14.42 -9.98
N ALA A 308 0.94 14.78 -11.05
CA ALA A 308 1.03 14.09 -12.34
C ALA A 308 2.45 14.15 -12.90
N LEU A 309 3.10 15.32 -12.85
CA LEU A 309 4.49 15.50 -13.24
C LEU A 309 5.42 14.65 -12.37
N LEU A 310 5.27 14.72 -11.06
CA LEU A 310 6.08 13.95 -10.11
C LEU A 310 5.97 12.45 -10.37
N ASN A 311 4.75 11.93 -10.44
CA ASN A 311 4.50 10.50 -10.61
C ASN A 311 5.07 9.95 -11.93
N ASP A 312 4.89 10.68 -13.03
CA ASP A 312 5.42 10.31 -14.35
C ASP A 312 6.96 10.33 -14.36
N ALA A 313 7.58 11.37 -13.82
CA ALA A 313 9.04 11.51 -13.76
C ALA A 313 9.68 10.40 -12.89
N VAL A 314 9.06 10.05 -11.75
CA VAL A 314 9.50 8.95 -10.89
C VAL A 314 9.45 7.61 -11.62
N LYS A 315 8.34 7.31 -12.29
CA LYS A 315 8.19 6.07 -13.08
C LYS A 315 9.21 5.97 -14.20
N LYS A 316 9.44 7.06 -14.95
CA LYS A 316 10.46 7.11 -16.00
C LYS A 316 11.87 6.85 -15.45
N GLY A 317 12.20 7.43 -14.30
CA GLY A 317 13.49 7.21 -13.64
C GLY A 317 13.69 5.76 -13.20
N GLY A 318 12.66 5.15 -12.61
CA GLY A 318 12.65 3.75 -12.20
C GLY A 318 12.87 2.80 -13.38
N LEU A 319 12.07 2.93 -14.44
CA LEU A 319 12.16 2.10 -15.65
C LEU A 319 13.51 2.19 -16.34
N MET A 320 14.19 3.34 -16.27
CA MET A 320 15.54 3.50 -16.83
C MET A 320 16.60 2.85 -15.95
N ALA A 321 16.35 2.63 -14.68
CA ALA A 321 17.32 2.13 -13.71
C ALA A 321 17.34 0.60 -13.61
N SER A 322 16.22 -0.07 -13.82
CA SER A 322 16.04 -1.51 -13.65
C SER A 322 15.09 -2.07 -14.71
N GLY A 323 15.41 -3.28 -15.20
CA GLY A 323 14.48 -4.07 -16.03
C GLY A 323 13.42 -4.82 -15.22
N SER A 324 13.49 -4.76 -13.88
CA SER A 324 12.60 -5.47 -12.95
C SER A 324 11.87 -4.46 -12.06
N VAL A 325 11.18 -3.49 -12.68
CA VAL A 325 10.32 -2.53 -11.96
C VAL A 325 8.90 -3.06 -11.92
N GLY A 326 8.29 -3.04 -10.74
CA GLY A 326 6.93 -3.54 -10.54
C GLY A 326 6.27 -2.93 -9.31
N GLY A 327 5.30 -3.63 -8.75
CA GLY A 327 4.54 -3.17 -7.61
C GLY A 327 3.69 -1.95 -7.94
N LEU A 328 3.66 -0.98 -7.03
CA LEU A 328 2.87 0.25 -7.15
C LEU A 328 3.63 1.41 -7.77
N SER A 329 4.94 1.39 -7.74
CA SER A 329 5.90 2.41 -8.24
C SER A 329 5.33 3.78 -8.59
N GLY A 330 5.80 4.84 -7.91
CA GLY A 330 5.37 6.22 -8.15
C GLY A 330 5.26 7.05 -6.87
N ALA A 331 4.36 8.02 -6.84
CA ALA A 331 4.16 8.87 -5.67
C ALA A 331 2.94 8.43 -4.86
N PHE A 332 3.13 8.21 -3.56
CA PHE A 332 2.09 7.91 -2.58
C PHE A 332 1.60 9.20 -1.92
N ILE A 333 0.35 9.21 -1.50
CA ILE A 333 -0.28 10.35 -0.84
C ILE A 333 -1.03 9.95 0.45
N PRO A 334 -0.41 9.16 1.36
CA PRO A 334 -1.06 8.82 2.63
C PRO A 334 -1.16 10.06 3.51
N VAL A 335 -2.33 10.28 4.14
CA VAL A 335 -2.48 11.49 4.95
C VAL A 335 -1.75 11.38 6.28
N SER A 336 -1.86 10.26 7.00
CA SER A 336 -1.25 10.14 8.33
C SER A 336 0.26 9.93 8.33
N GLU A 337 0.81 9.49 7.20
CA GLU A 337 2.23 9.14 7.07
C GLU A 337 3.07 10.28 6.45
N ASP A 338 2.48 11.45 6.16
CA ASP A 338 3.12 12.59 5.49
C ASP A 338 2.86 13.88 6.28
N GLU A 339 3.91 14.47 6.85
CA GLU A 339 3.77 15.68 7.69
C GLU A 339 3.17 16.86 6.95
N GLY A 340 3.45 16.99 5.66
CA GLY A 340 2.87 18.05 4.83
C GLY A 340 1.41 17.78 4.48
N MET A 341 1.00 16.53 4.22
CA MET A 341 -0.41 16.16 4.03
C MET A 341 -1.21 16.38 5.32
N ILE A 342 -0.66 15.99 6.48
CA ILE A 342 -1.26 16.25 7.80
C ILE A 342 -1.51 17.75 7.95
N ALA A 343 -0.49 18.58 7.73
CA ALA A 343 -0.59 20.04 7.87
C ALA A 343 -1.62 20.64 6.91
N ALA A 344 -1.65 20.20 5.65
CA ALA A 344 -2.58 20.67 4.64
C ALA A 344 -4.04 20.29 4.95
N ALA A 345 -4.26 19.08 5.48
CA ALA A 345 -5.58 18.61 5.91
C ALA A 345 -6.06 19.39 7.15
N GLN A 346 -5.18 19.62 8.14
CA GLN A 346 -5.48 20.44 9.32
C GLN A 346 -5.85 21.88 8.96
N ALA A 347 -5.17 22.45 7.97
CA ALA A 347 -5.47 23.80 7.46
C ALA A 347 -6.73 23.85 6.60
N GLY A 348 -7.38 22.71 6.32
CA GLY A 348 -8.58 22.65 5.48
C GLY A 348 -8.33 22.92 3.99
N VAL A 349 -7.08 22.95 3.54
CA VAL A 349 -6.71 23.13 2.13
C VAL A 349 -6.78 21.82 1.37
N LEU A 350 -6.46 20.71 2.04
CA LEU A 350 -6.56 19.37 1.49
C LEU A 350 -7.87 18.72 1.98
N SER A 351 -8.86 18.59 1.10
CA SER A 351 -10.14 17.91 1.36
C SER A 351 -10.13 16.48 0.78
N LEU A 352 -11.13 15.67 1.15
CA LEU A 352 -11.31 14.34 0.60
C LEU A 352 -11.53 14.39 -0.93
N ASP A 353 -12.38 15.28 -1.42
CA ASP A 353 -12.61 15.48 -2.86
C ASP A 353 -11.32 15.84 -3.61
N LYS A 354 -10.45 16.64 -2.96
CA LYS A 354 -9.15 16.97 -3.54
C LYS A 354 -8.23 15.77 -3.60
N LEU A 355 -8.24 14.94 -2.57
CA LEU A 355 -7.48 13.68 -2.56
C LEU A 355 -7.98 12.74 -3.66
N GLU A 356 -9.30 12.57 -3.83
CA GLU A 356 -9.89 11.78 -4.93
C GLU A 356 -9.42 12.29 -6.30
N ALA A 357 -9.44 13.61 -6.53
CA ALA A 357 -8.88 14.17 -7.76
C ALA A 357 -7.38 13.87 -7.93
N MET A 358 -6.60 13.86 -6.85
CA MET A 358 -5.18 13.52 -6.87
C MET A 358 -4.95 12.03 -7.14
N THR A 359 -5.86 11.15 -6.72
CA THR A 359 -5.74 9.71 -6.96
C THR A 359 -5.87 9.33 -8.43
N CYS A 360 -6.42 10.20 -9.28
CA CYS A 360 -6.36 10.01 -10.73
C CYS A 360 -4.94 9.89 -11.26
N VAL A 361 -3.96 10.52 -10.61
CA VAL A 361 -2.58 10.68 -11.09
C VAL A 361 -1.51 10.16 -10.13
N CYS A 362 -1.86 9.79 -8.90
CA CYS A 362 -0.93 9.14 -7.96
C CYS A 362 -0.72 7.65 -8.32
N SER A 363 0.08 6.93 -7.54
CA SER A 363 0.33 5.50 -7.79
C SER A 363 -0.53 4.55 -6.96
N VAL A 364 -1.20 5.01 -5.91
CA VAL A 364 -1.98 4.13 -5.01
C VAL A 364 -3.46 4.50 -4.98
N GLY A 365 -3.86 5.59 -4.33
CA GLY A 365 -5.26 5.93 -4.07
C GLY A 365 -5.42 6.70 -2.77
N LEU A 366 -6.61 6.65 -2.19
CA LEU A 366 -6.89 7.18 -0.86
C LEU A 366 -6.20 6.31 0.19
N ASP A 367 -5.27 6.89 0.92
CA ASP A 367 -4.44 6.13 1.83
C ASP A 367 -4.35 6.77 3.20
N MET A 368 -4.56 5.97 4.25
CA MET A 368 -4.51 6.39 5.65
C MET A 368 -5.39 7.62 5.96
N ILE A 369 -6.63 7.57 5.52
CA ILE A 369 -7.60 8.66 5.70
C ILE A 369 -8.46 8.38 6.94
N ALA A 370 -8.34 9.22 7.96
CA ALA A 370 -9.22 9.19 9.12
C ALA A 370 -10.49 10.00 8.83
N VAL A 371 -11.65 9.41 9.11
CA VAL A 371 -12.97 10.03 8.95
C VAL A 371 -13.77 9.92 10.25
N PRO A 372 -14.86 10.69 10.44
CA PRO A 372 -15.70 10.60 11.65
C PRO A 372 -16.16 9.18 11.95
N GLY A 373 -16.13 8.82 13.21
CA GLY A 373 -16.50 7.46 13.65
C GLY A 373 -17.96 7.10 13.37
N ASP A 374 -18.84 8.05 13.19
CA ASP A 374 -20.25 7.87 12.83
C ASP A 374 -20.51 7.78 11.31
N THR A 375 -19.48 7.98 10.47
CA THR A 375 -19.60 7.79 9.01
C THR A 375 -20.27 6.45 8.70
N SER A 376 -21.33 6.51 7.88
CA SER A 376 -22.15 5.32 7.58
C SER A 376 -21.38 4.30 6.71
N ALA A 377 -21.77 3.04 6.78
CA ALA A 377 -21.21 2.00 5.93
C ALA A 377 -21.47 2.29 4.44
N GLU A 378 -22.61 2.91 4.13
CA GLU A 378 -22.99 3.28 2.77
C GLU A 378 -22.08 4.40 2.24
N THR A 379 -21.75 5.41 3.07
CA THR A 379 -20.80 6.47 2.69
C THR A 379 -19.40 5.90 2.44
N ILE A 380 -18.93 5.00 3.32
CA ILE A 380 -17.66 4.29 3.11
C ILE A 380 -17.69 3.49 1.80
N SER A 381 -18.79 2.77 1.52
CA SER A 381 -18.97 2.03 0.27
C SER A 381 -18.95 2.94 -0.96
N ALA A 382 -19.55 4.12 -0.88
CA ALA A 382 -19.56 5.08 -1.99
C ALA A 382 -18.16 5.61 -2.28
N ILE A 383 -17.38 5.96 -1.26
CA ILE A 383 -15.97 6.36 -1.40
C ILE A 383 -15.14 5.23 -2.07
N ILE A 384 -15.36 3.98 -1.66
CA ILE A 384 -14.72 2.82 -2.29
C ILE A 384 -15.14 2.70 -3.76
N ALA A 385 -16.41 2.96 -4.08
CA ALA A 385 -16.90 2.91 -5.46
C ALA A 385 -16.29 4.00 -6.34
N ASP A 386 -16.14 5.22 -5.82
CA ASP A 386 -15.54 6.35 -6.53
C ASP A 386 -14.06 6.09 -6.84
N GLU A 387 -13.29 5.63 -5.86
CA GLU A 387 -11.91 5.22 -6.09
C GLU A 387 -11.77 4.05 -7.06
N ALA A 388 -12.67 3.07 -6.97
CA ALA A 388 -12.71 1.97 -7.92
C ALA A 388 -13.04 2.45 -9.34
N ALA A 389 -13.91 3.45 -9.50
CA ALA A 389 -14.24 4.05 -10.79
C ALA A 389 -13.03 4.81 -11.37
N ILE A 390 -12.32 5.57 -10.55
CA ILE A 390 -11.07 6.26 -10.94
C ILE A 390 -10.05 5.24 -11.45
N GLY A 391 -9.79 4.17 -10.70
CA GLY A 391 -8.85 3.11 -11.08
C GLY A 391 -9.26 2.39 -12.37
N MET A 392 -10.54 2.04 -12.46
CA MET A 392 -11.09 1.33 -13.61
C MET A 392 -10.98 2.16 -14.91
N VAL A 393 -11.36 3.43 -14.86
CA VAL A 393 -11.39 4.30 -16.06
C VAL A 393 -9.97 4.69 -16.49
N ASN A 394 -9.07 4.93 -15.55
CA ASN A 394 -7.69 5.32 -15.82
C ASN A 394 -6.73 4.13 -16.04
N CYS A 395 -7.24 2.88 -16.01
CA CYS A 395 -6.42 1.67 -16.18
C CYS A 395 -5.23 1.62 -15.20
N LYS A 396 -5.45 2.06 -13.96
CA LYS A 396 -4.43 2.10 -12.91
C LYS A 396 -4.91 1.40 -11.64
N THR A 397 -3.99 1.02 -10.78
CA THR A 397 -4.33 0.61 -9.40
C THR A 397 -4.84 1.80 -8.61
N THR A 398 -5.98 1.63 -7.94
CA THR A 398 -6.41 2.50 -6.85
C THR A 398 -6.71 1.66 -5.62
N ALA A 399 -6.52 2.26 -4.46
CA ALA A 399 -6.70 1.64 -3.17
C ALA A 399 -7.48 2.57 -2.24
N VAL A 400 -8.21 1.99 -1.30
CA VAL A 400 -8.85 2.72 -0.19
C VAL A 400 -8.40 2.11 1.12
N ARG A 401 -7.73 2.92 1.94
CA ARG A 401 -7.40 2.63 3.34
C ARG A 401 -8.04 3.73 4.20
N LEU A 402 -9.32 3.53 4.50
CA LEU A 402 -10.16 4.48 5.22
C LEU A 402 -10.35 4.02 6.67
N ILE A 403 -10.22 4.93 7.62
CA ILE A 403 -10.25 4.64 9.04
C ILE A 403 -11.35 5.46 9.71
N PRO A 404 -12.58 4.93 9.84
CA PRO A 404 -13.59 5.55 10.70
C PRO A 404 -13.09 5.53 12.14
N ALA A 405 -12.93 6.70 12.76
CA ALA A 405 -12.36 6.84 14.10
C ALA A 405 -13.49 6.86 15.15
N PRO A 406 -13.76 5.75 15.87
CA PRO A 406 -14.91 5.67 16.76
C PRO A 406 -14.87 6.74 17.86
N GLY A 407 -15.99 7.48 18.01
CA GLY A 407 -16.11 8.54 19.01
C GLY A 407 -15.44 9.87 18.66
N LYS A 408 -14.82 9.96 17.48
CA LYS A 408 -14.15 11.18 17.00
C LYS A 408 -14.95 11.87 15.91
N THR A 409 -14.76 13.18 15.80
CA THR A 409 -15.45 14.08 14.87
C THR A 409 -14.44 14.87 14.04
N VAL A 410 -14.90 15.59 13.02
CA VAL A 410 -14.05 16.41 12.14
C VAL A 410 -13.16 17.34 12.95
N GLY A 411 -11.87 17.34 12.67
CA GLY A 411 -10.85 18.14 13.34
C GLY A 411 -10.20 17.48 14.55
N ASP A 412 -10.78 16.40 15.08
CA ASP A 412 -10.09 15.58 16.08
C ASP A 412 -8.85 14.89 15.47
N HIS A 413 -7.99 14.38 16.34
CA HIS A 413 -6.79 13.64 15.93
C HIS A 413 -6.89 12.17 16.30
N VAL A 414 -6.34 11.32 15.42
CA VAL A 414 -6.07 9.90 15.67
C VAL A 414 -4.56 9.66 15.64
N GLU A 415 -4.08 8.75 16.48
CA GLU A 415 -2.67 8.40 16.54
C GLU A 415 -2.50 6.89 16.36
N PHE A 416 -1.79 6.52 15.29
CA PHE A 416 -1.52 5.12 14.95
C PHE A 416 -0.12 4.68 15.39
N GLY A 417 0.77 5.65 15.63
CA GLY A 417 2.14 5.43 16.08
C GLY A 417 3.11 4.92 15.00
N GLY A 418 4.40 5.03 15.30
CA GLY A 418 5.47 4.57 14.41
C GLY A 418 5.40 5.19 13.01
N LEU A 419 5.57 4.36 11.97
CA LEU A 419 5.50 4.81 10.57
C LEU A 419 4.09 5.15 10.10
N LEU A 420 3.04 4.67 10.78
CA LEU A 420 1.66 4.97 10.44
C LEU A 420 1.23 6.39 10.85
N GLY A 421 2.00 7.03 11.74
CA GLY A 421 1.86 8.43 12.12
C GLY A 421 0.57 8.77 12.84
N ALA A 422 0.06 9.97 12.54
CA ALA A 422 -1.17 10.52 13.10
C ALA A 422 -1.94 11.29 12.01
N ALA A 423 -3.26 11.36 12.12
CA ALA A 423 -4.06 12.09 11.13
C ALA A 423 -5.14 12.97 11.77
N PRO A 424 -5.47 14.12 11.17
CA PRO A 424 -6.71 14.79 11.48
C PRO A 424 -7.88 13.97 10.91
N VAL A 425 -9.01 13.97 11.64
CA VAL A 425 -10.27 13.41 11.14
C VAL A 425 -10.84 14.35 10.08
N MET A 426 -10.89 13.88 8.84
CA MET A 426 -11.32 14.67 7.68
C MET A 426 -12.84 14.63 7.50
N ALA A 427 -13.42 15.72 6.98
CA ALA A 427 -14.83 15.77 6.68
C ALA A 427 -15.22 14.84 5.53
N VAL A 428 -16.41 14.24 5.63
CA VAL A 428 -17.12 13.56 4.54
C VAL A 428 -18.44 14.28 4.28
N HIS A 429 -19.01 14.15 3.08
CA HIS A 429 -20.31 14.72 2.76
C HIS A 429 -21.41 14.07 3.62
N PRO A 430 -22.33 14.85 4.17
CA PRO A 430 -23.40 14.35 5.05
C PRO A 430 -24.56 13.69 4.27
N GLU A 431 -24.68 13.94 2.96
CA GLU A 431 -25.74 13.40 2.13
C GLU A 431 -25.58 11.89 1.96
N SER A 432 -26.69 11.15 2.08
CA SER A 432 -26.68 9.69 2.08
C SER A 432 -26.60 9.11 0.67
N PRO A 433 -25.58 8.29 0.36
CA PRO A 433 -25.49 7.52 -0.90
C PRO A 433 -26.21 6.16 -0.82
N ALA A 434 -26.95 5.86 0.24
CA ALA A 434 -27.49 4.53 0.54
C ALA A 434 -28.26 3.92 -0.64
N VAL A 435 -29.18 4.69 -1.26
CA VAL A 435 -29.98 4.22 -2.40
C VAL A 435 -29.11 3.81 -3.59
N PHE A 436 -28.00 4.50 -3.84
CA PHE A 436 -27.05 4.13 -4.89
C PHE A 436 -26.31 2.84 -4.55
N VAL A 437 -25.77 2.73 -3.35
CA VAL A 437 -25.01 1.57 -2.86
C VAL A 437 -25.89 0.32 -2.79
N ASP A 438 -27.13 0.45 -2.32
CA ASP A 438 -28.08 -0.66 -2.16
C ASP A 438 -28.58 -1.24 -3.48
N ARG A 439 -28.39 -0.56 -4.61
CA ARG A 439 -28.67 -1.15 -5.92
C ARG A 439 -27.86 -2.41 -6.19
N GLY A 440 -26.64 -2.49 -5.63
CA GLY A 440 -25.77 -3.66 -5.78
C GLY A 440 -25.43 -3.97 -7.25
N GLY A 441 -25.17 -5.23 -7.51
CA GLY A 441 -24.87 -5.71 -8.86
C GLY A 441 -23.48 -5.28 -9.36
N ARG A 442 -23.39 -4.78 -10.59
CA ARG A 442 -22.10 -4.44 -11.22
C ARG A 442 -22.16 -3.13 -11.99
N ILE A 443 -21.16 -2.27 -11.81
CA ILE A 443 -20.84 -1.22 -12.75
C ILE A 443 -20.02 -1.86 -13.89
N PRO A 444 -20.48 -1.84 -15.15
CA PRO A 444 -19.80 -2.50 -16.26
C PRO A 444 -18.40 -1.93 -16.51
N ALA A 445 -17.54 -2.74 -17.11
CA ALA A 445 -16.23 -2.31 -17.58
C ALA A 445 -16.37 -1.17 -18.61
N PRO A 446 -15.49 -0.14 -18.59
CA PRO A 446 -15.56 0.97 -19.51
C PRO A 446 -15.16 0.57 -20.95
N MET A 447 -15.59 1.36 -21.94
CA MET A 447 -15.29 1.07 -23.37
C MET A 447 -13.79 0.90 -23.65
N GLN A 448 -12.92 1.67 -23.00
CA GLN A 448 -11.47 1.57 -23.20
C GLN A 448 -10.88 0.21 -22.76
N SER A 449 -11.58 -0.55 -21.94
CA SER A 449 -11.17 -1.91 -21.60
C SER A 449 -11.33 -2.91 -22.75
N LEU A 450 -12.11 -2.55 -23.75
CA LEU A 450 -12.34 -3.35 -24.97
C LEU A 450 -11.25 -3.14 -26.02
N LYS A 451 -10.31 -2.25 -25.80
CA LYS A 451 -9.13 -2.10 -26.66
C LYS A 451 -8.18 -3.26 -26.40
N ASN A 452 -8.04 -4.10 -27.39
CA ASN A 452 -7.08 -5.20 -27.38
C ASN A 452 -5.72 -4.73 -27.87
#